data_588134d2c30bec9bda89338f1ef7a515
#
_entry.id   588134d2c30bec9bda89338f1ef7a515
#
_cell.length_a   1.000
_cell.length_b   1.000
_cell.length_c   1.000
_cell.angle_alpha   90.00
_cell.angle_beta   90.00
_cell.angle_gamma   90.00
#
_symmetry.space_group_name_H-M   'P 1'
#
loop_
_entity.id
_entity.type
_entity.pdbx_description
1 polymer ?
#
loop_
_entity_poly.entity_id
_entity_poly.type
_entity_poly.pdbx_seq_one_letter_code
_entity_poly.pdbx_strand_id
1 'polypeptide(L)'
;MVMNVQAAVVREFGAPWVIENLQLGDLQADEVLVRMVATGICHSDIAYRNPLFSPPCVLGHEGAGIVEKVGGAVTHVRTGQKVILSFDSCGTCSQCTCHLPSYCREFTQHNFIGRLDGSSSLSRAGASIRSHFFGQSSFATHAVVAGRSAIPVSDDIPLEWVGSMGCGFLTGAGAVFRSMKVRRGSKIAVFGTGAVGMAAIAAAKVLDCSQIVAIDIAPSRLEVAREFGATDVLDGHDPELARKLVSITGAGADYTFDTTGVPSVMGVAIDCLAILGTFGHCAARDNASFSPLSMMRGNTIRGVVEGDSDPQLHVPELLGLWKQGRFPVDRLVRHYPFAKINEAVEDAVRGDVIKPVLLFD
;
A
#
# COMPACT_ATOMS: atom_id res chain seq x y z
N MET A 1 31.10 6.53 -8.36
CA MET A 1 31.17 5.60 -9.54
C MET A 1 29.76 5.46 -10.10
N VAL A 2 29.59 5.77 -11.37
CA VAL A 2 28.29 5.59 -12.03
C VAL A 2 28.02 4.10 -12.20
N MET A 3 26.90 3.61 -11.68
CA MET A 3 26.46 2.23 -11.77
C MET A 3 25.38 2.11 -12.88
N ASN A 4 25.47 1.09 -13.72
CA ASN A 4 24.40 0.80 -14.69
C ASN A 4 23.33 -0.07 -14.03
N VAL A 5 22.06 0.31 -14.19
CA VAL A 5 20.91 -0.39 -13.64
C VAL A 5 19.85 -0.55 -14.72
N GLN A 6 19.04 -1.60 -14.63
CA GLN A 6 17.82 -1.72 -15.44
C GLN A 6 16.64 -1.15 -14.63
N ALA A 7 15.80 -0.35 -15.29
CA ALA A 7 14.59 0.20 -14.68
C ALA A 7 13.42 0.22 -15.67
N ALA A 8 12.23 0.05 -15.14
CA ALA A 8 10.99 0.20 -15.90
C ALA A 8 10.57 1.67 -15.90
N VAL A 9 10.77 2.33 -17.04
CA VAL A 9 10.57 3.77 -17.22
C VAL A 9 9.17 4.04 -17.77
N VAL A 10 8.44 4.95 -17.12
CA VAL A 10 7.24 5.58 -17.67
C VAL A 10 7.71 6.72 -18.57
N ARG A 11 7.45 6.62 -19.87
CA ARG A 11 7.79 7.67 -20.85
C ARG A 11 6.65 8.66 -21.05
N GLU A 12 5.42 8.17 -20.89
CA GLU A 12 4.19 8.94 -21.01
C GLU A 12 3.13 8.32 -20.09
N PHE A 13 2.27 9.14 -19.51
CA PHE A 13 1.19 8.63 -18.66
C PHE A 13 0.23 7.72 -19.45
N GLY A 14 0.00 6.52 -18.93
CA GLY A 14 -0.87 5.52 -19.53
C GLY A 14 -0.21 4.64 -20.59
N ALA A 15 1.02 4.94 -21.01
CA ALA A 15 1.80 4.06 -21.87
C ALA A 15 2.36 2.86 -21.09
N PRO A 16 2.67 1.75 -21.77
CA PRO A 16 3.38 0.64 -21.16
C PRO A 16 4.75 1.06 -20.60
N TRP A 17 5.19 0.38 -19.53
CA TRP A 17 6.55 0.55 -19.00
C TRP A 17 7.58 0.03 -19.99
N VAL A 18 8.67 0.78 -20.16
CA VAL A 18 9.80 0.41 -21.02
C VAL A 18 10.99 0.09 -20.13
N ILE A 19 11.54 -1.14 -20.24
CA ILE A 19 12.75 -1.51 -19.51
C ILE A 19 13.95 -0.91 -20.22
N GLU A 20 14.71 -0.09 -19.50
CA GLU A 20 15.86 0.64 -20.02
C GLU A 20 17.07 0.50 -19.12
N ASN A 21 18.27 0.57 -19.73
CA ASN A 21 19.52 0.74 -19.01
C ASN A 21 19.70 2.21 -18.65
N LEU A 22 19.79 2.49 -17.37
CA LEU A 22 19.99 3.82 -16.80
C LEU A 22 21.32 3.88 -16.03
N GLN A 23 21.80 5.09 -15.82
CA GLN A 23 22.90 5.39 -14.93
C GLN A 23 22.37 5.78 -13.57
N LEU A 24 22.82 5.08 -12.53
CA LEU A 24 22.51 5.39 -11.15
C LEU A 24 23.68 6.22 -10.57
N GLY A 25 23.35 7.40 -10.06
CA GLY A 25 24.28 8.34 -9.46
C GLY A 25 24.59 8.04 -7.98
N ASP A 26 25.37 8.91 -7.38
CA ASP A 26 25.82 8.76 -6.01
C ASP A 26 24.69 9.03 -4.98
N LEU A 27 24.86 8.43 -3.78
CA LEU A 27 24.02 8.63 -2.61
C LEU A 27 24.17 10.03 -2.03
N GLN A 28 23.09 10.60 -1.52
CA GLN A 28 23.14 11.66 -0.53
C GLN A 28 23.38 11.09 0.88
N ALA A 29 23.66 11.98 1.84
CA ALA A 29 24.03 11.57 3.19
C ALA A 29 22.91 10.79 3.93
N ASP A 30 21.66 11.05 3.60
CA ASP A 30 20.45 10.47 4.20
C ASP A 30 19.83 9.34 3.38
N GLU A 31 20.53 8.85 2.35
CA GLU A 31 20.03 7.82 1.45
C GLU A 31 20.75 6.48 1.62
N VAL A 32 20.14 5.43 1.10
CA VAL A 32 20.72 4.08 0.98
C VAL A 32 20.60 3.55 -0.44
N LEU A 33 21.60 2.78 -0.89
CA LEU A 33 21.53 1.99 -2.11
C LEU A 33 21.00 0.61 -1.75
N VAL A 34 19.89 0.22 -2.39
CA VAL A 34 19.29 -1.09 -2.23
C VAL A 34 19.32 -1.85 -3.54
N ARG A 35 19.92 -3.05 -3.54
CA ARG A 35 19.75 -4.02 -4.60
C ARG A 35 18.40 -4.70 -4.39
N MET A 36 17.52 -4.56 -5.36
CA MET A 36 16.16 -5.08 -5.26
C MET A 36 16.15 -6.61 -5.39
N VAL A 37 15.35 -7.26 -4.56
CA VAL A 37 15.01 -8.68 -4.64
C VAL A 37 13.61 -8.84 -5.19
N ALA A 38 12.68 -8.01 -4.72
CA ALA A 38 11.29 -8.03 -5.14
C ALA A 38 10.67 -6.62 -5.05
N THR A 39 9.63 -6.39 -5.84
CA THR A 39 8.77 -5.20 -5.69
C THR A 39 7.33 -5.52 -6.08
N GLY A 40 6.39 -5.14 -5.22
CA GLY A 40 4.98 -5.26 -5.52
C GLY A 40 4.50 -4.20 -6.50
N ILE A 41 3.46 -4.53 -7.26
CA ILE A 41 2.72 -3.57 -8.07
C ILE A 41 1.47 -3.15 -7.32
N CYS A 42 1.29 -1.85 -7.12
CA CYS A 42 0.14 -1.24 -6.48
C CYS A 42 -0.77 -0.57 -7.51
N HIS A 43 -2.05 -0.44 -7.19
CA HIS A 43 -2.97 0.34 -8.01
C HIS A 43 -2.52 1.79 -8.18
N SER A 44 -1.85 2.35 -7.17
CA SER A 44 -1.29 3.71 -7.22
C SER A 44 -0.22 3.87 -8.32
N ASP A 45 0.58 2.83 -8.61
CA ASP A 45 1.54 2.86 -9.72
C ASP A 45 0.82 2.88 -11.07
N ILE A 46 -0.24 2.07 -11.21
CA ILE A 46 -1.01 1.91 -12.45
C ILE A 46 -1.82 3.17 -12.77
N ALA A 47 -2.47 3.74 -11.76
CA ALA A 47 -3.37 4.89 -11.88
C ALA A 47 -2.64 6.24 -11.81
N TYR A 48 -1.32 6.25 -11.60
CA TYR A 48 -0.57 7.48 -11.36
C TYR A 48 -0.63 8.42 -12.58
N ARG A 49 -1.07 9.66 -12.35
CA ARG A 49 -1.21 10.71 -13.38
C ARG A 49 -0.86 12.10 -12.84
N ASN A 50 -0.23 12.16 -11.66
CA ASN A 50 0.07 13.43 -11.02
C ASN A 50 1.25 14.15 -11.71
N PRO A 51 1.08 15.38 -12.19
CA PRO A 51 2.14 16.13 -12.85
C PRO A 51 3.33 16.49 -11.94
N LEU A 52 3.19 16.40 -10.62
CA LEU A 52 4.30 16.62 -9.69
C LEU A 52 5.43 15.61 -9.87
N PHE A 53 5.12 14.40 -10.31
CA PHE A 53 6.12 13.36 -10.65
C PHE A 53 5.94 12.94 -12.12
N SER A 54 6.12 13.88 -13.03
CA SER A 54 5.87 13.69 -14.47
C SER A 54 6.93 12.82 -15.15
N PRO A 55 6.54 12.07 -16.19
CA PRO A 55 7.49 11.36 -17.05
C PRO A 55 8.56 12.27 -17.70
N PRO A 56 9.78 11.76 -18.03
CA PRO A 56 10.17 10.37 -17.82
C PRO A 56 10.49 10.09 -16.36
N CYS A 57 9.95 8.98 -15.82
CA CYS A 57 10.12 8.64 -14.41
C CYS A 57 10.13 7.12 -14.19
N VAL A 58 10.66 6.70 -13.03
CA VAL A 58 10.59 5.34 -12.51
C VAL A 58 9.66 5.35 -11.31
N LEU A 59 8.61 4.51 -11.35
CA LEU A 59 7.66 4.31 -10.25
C LEU A 59 8.08 3.11 -9.38
N GLY A 60 7.12 2.52 -8.67
CA GLY A 60 7.31 1.42 -7.72
C GLY A 60 7.56 1.93 -6.31
N HIS A 61 6.73 1.46 -5.38
CA HIS A 61 6.76 1.90 -3.98
C HIS A 61 6.50 0.77 -2.97
N GLU A 62 6.65 -0.47 -3.42
CA GLU A 62 6.53 -1.68 -2.58
C GLU A 62 7.79 -2.54 -2.72
N GLY A 63 8.95 -1.91 -2.63
CA GLY A 63 10.22 -2.56 -2.81
C GLY A 63 10.70 -3.35 -1.60
N ALA A 64 11.51 -4.39 -1.86
CA ALA A 64 12.27 -5.11 -0.85
C ALA A 64 13.61 -5.57 -1.44
N GLY A 65 14.67 -5.49 -0.65
CA GLY A 65 16.01 -5.79 -1.16
C GLY A 65 17.07 -5.87 -0.09
N ILE A 66 18.30 -5.78 -0.54
CA ILE A 66 19.50 -5.87 0.30
C ILE A 66 20.26 -4.54 0.20
N VAL A 67 20.58 -3.94 1.33
CA VAL A 67 21.36 -2.70 1.40
C VAL A 67 22.78 -2.96 0.91
N GLU A 68 23.24 -2.21 -0.08
CA GLU A 68 24.61 -2.28 -0.59
C GLU A 68 25.50 -1.14 -0.12
N LYS A 69 24.91 0.07 0.04
CA LYS A 69 25.63 1.22 0.57
C LYS A 69 24.70 2.04 1.46
N VAL A 70 25.29 2.76 2.41
CA VAL A 70 24.59 3.59 3.37
C VAL A 70 25.21 4.99 3.36
N GLY A 71 24.39 6.02 3.26
CA GLY A 71 24.79 7.42 3.41
C GLY A 71 25.22 7.74 4.83
N GLY A 72 26.10 8.71 5.00
CA GLY A 72 26.75 8.98 6.29
C GLY A 72 25.83 9.43 7.43
N ALA A 73 24.61 9.89 7.14
CA ALA A 73 23.63 10.29 8.14
C ALA A 73 22.63 9.17 8.51
N VAL A 74 22.64 8.04 7.78
CA VAL A 74 21.75 6.90 8.05
C VAL A 74 22.40 5.96 9.07
N THR A 75 21.74 5.71 10.19
CA THR A 75 22.30 4.94 11.32
C THR A 75 21.54 3.67 11.68
N HIS A 76 20.32 3.49 11.18
CA HIS A 76 19.41 2.40 11.58
C HIS A 76 19.49 1.16 10.68
N VAL A 77 20.17 1.25 9.51
CA VAL A 77 20.43 0.13 8.60
C VAL A 77 21.93 0.05 8.27
N ARG A 78 22.38 -1.10 7.81
CA ARG A 78 23.79 -1.36 7.43
C ARG A 78 23.88 -2.18 6.14
N THR A 79 25.02 -2.08 5.48
CA THR A 79 25.35 -2.91 4.31
C THR A 79 25.15 -4.41 4.60
N GLY A 80 24.57 -5.12 3.65
CA GLY A 80 24.22 -6.54 3.72
C GLY A 80 22.88 -6.84 4.39
N GLN A 81 22.23 -5.85 4.99
CA GLN A 81 20.96 -6.04 5.70
C GLN A 81 19.78 -6.11 4.73
N LYS A 82 18.84 -7.04 4.97
CA LYS A 82 17.55 -7.09 4.28
C LYS A 82 16.66 -5.94 4.75
N VAL A 83 15.97 -5.32 3.80
CA VAL A 83 15.02 -4.24 4.06
C VAL A 83 13.72 -4.42 3.26
N ILE A 84 12.62 -4.00 3.85
CA ILE A 84 11.36 -3.70 3.19
C ILE A 84 11.27 -2.18 3.06
N LEU A 85 10.78 -1.68 1.93
CA LEU A 85 10.65 -0.25 1.68
C LEU A 85 9.20 0.21 1.87
N SER A 86 9.04 1.43 2.37
CA SER A 86 7.74 2.07 2.51
C SER A 86 7.84 3.54 2.10
N PHE A 87 6.81 4.34 2.37
CA PHE A 87 6.81 5.76 2.09
C PHE A 87 7.82 6.54 2.94
N ASP A 88 8.19 7.73 2.49
CA ASP A 88 9.12 8.64 3.18
C ASP A 88 8.39 9.75 3.96
N SER A 89 9.09 10.36 4.89
CA SER A 89 8.62 11.48 5.71
C SER A 89 9.77 12.31 6.27
N CYS A 90 9.53 13.56 6.67
CA CYS A 90 10.60 14.42 7.22
C CYS A 90 11.14 13.92 8.57
N GLY A 91 10.39 13.14 9.32
CA GLY A 91 10.79 12.60 10.63
C GLY A 91 10.80 13.61 11.79
N THR A 92 10.62 14.89 11.54
CA THR A 92 10.83 15.98 12.55
C THR A 92 9.59 16.80 12.83
N CYS A 93 8.57 16.81 11.96
CA CYS A 93 7.33 17.55 12.21
C CYS A 93 6.49 16.88 13.31
N SER A 94 5.52 17.63 13.84
CA SER A 94 4.68 17.15 14.96
C SER A 94 3.97 15.84 14.68
N GLN A 95 3.56 15.57 13.42
CA GLN A 95 2.95 14.30 13.04
C GLN A 95 3.97 13.16 13.08
N CYS A 96 5.16 13.35 12.51
CA CYS A 96 6.22 12.34 12.54
C CYS A 96 6.65 12.01 13.98
N THR A 97 6.82 13.02 14.84
CA THR A 97 7.22 12.82 16.25
C THR A 97 6.10 12.18 17.10
N CYS A 98 4.85 12.22 16.63
CA CYS A 98 3.71 11.51 17.22
C CYS A 98 3.45 10.14 16.60
N HIS A 99 4.40 9.57 15.85
CA HIS A 99 4.26 8.28 15.13
C HIS A 99 3.11 8.23 14.12
N LEU A 100 2.86 9.37 13.47
CA LEU A 100 1.88 9.51 12.36
C LEU A 100 2.58 10.07 11.10
N PRO A 101 3.66 9.44 10.61
CA PRO A 101 4.42 9.94 9.46
C PRO A 101 3.61 9.95 8.16
N SER A 102 2.56 9.14 8.04
CA SER A 102 1.61 9.18 6.92
C SER A 102 0.88 10.54 6.77
N TYR A 103 0.87 11.34 7.83
CA TYR A 103 0.35 12.72 7.84
C TYR A 103 1.47 13.76 7.97
N CYS A 104 2.68 13.42 7.55
CA CYS A 104 3.82 14.35 7.52
C CYS A 104 3.43 15.64 6.80
N ARG A 105 3.80 16.80 7.35
CA ARG A 105 3.51 18.10 6.72
C ARG A 105 4.14 18.24 5.34
N GLU A 106 5.23 17.52 5.10
CA GLU A 106 5.98 17.50 3.86
C GLU A 106 5.79 16.19 3.08
N PHE A 107 4.67 15.47 3.32
CA PHE A 107 4.41 14.16 2.70
C PHE A 107 4.48 14.20 1.18
N THR A 108 3.89 15.23 0.57
CA THR A 108 3.91 15.41 -0.89
C THR A 108 5.33 15.61 -1.42
N GLN A 109 6.14 16.40 -0.73
CA GLN A 109 7.54 16.68 -1.10
C GLN A 109 8.38 15.40 -1.08
N HIS A 110 8.26 14.62 -0.01
CA HIS A 110 9.03 13.40 0.19
C HIS A 110 8.63 12.25 -0.74
N ASN A 111 7.36 12.21 -1.19
CA ASN A 111 6.82 11.04 -1.89
C ASN A 111 6.52 11.27 -3.38
N PHE A 112 6.30 12.54 -3.82
CA PHE A 112 5.82 12.85 -5.17
C PHE A 112 6.62 13.93 -5.91
N ILE A 113 7.73 14.42 -5.38
CA ILE A 113 8.55 15.43 -6.06
C ILE A 113 9.90 14.87 -6.50
N GLY A 114 10.41 13.85 -5.84
CA GLY A 114 11.75 13.30 -5.99
C GLY A 114 12.67 13.80 -4.87
N ARG A 115 13.98 13.91 -5.12
CA ARG A 115 14.90 14.50 -4.14
C ARG A 115 14.55 15.95 -3.85
N LEU A 116 14.65 16.36 -2.58
CA LEU A 116 14.27 17.70 -2.13
C LEU A 116 15.12 18.82 -2.74
N ASP A 117 16.34 18.52 -3.18
CA ASP A 117 17.24 19.45 -3.89
C ASP A 117 16.94 19.58 -5.38
N GLY A 118 15.93 18.86 -5.88
CA GLY A 118 15.54 18.83 -7.30
C GLY A 118 16.42 17.94 -8.18
N SER A 119 17.45 17.30 -7.62
CA SER A 119 18.28 16.33 -8.36
C SER A 119 17.55 14.99 -8.57
N SER A 120 18.12 14.12 -9.38
CA SER A 120 17.67 12.73 -9.52
C SER A 120 18.85 11.78 -9.40
N SER A 121 18.61 10.62 -8.80
CA SER A 121 19.60 9.54 -8.79
C SER A 121 19.68 8.78 -10.11
N LEU A 122 18.73 8.96 -11.05
CA LEU A 122 18.67 8.24 -12.31
C LEU A 122 18.89 9.18 -13.50
N SER A 123 19.66 8.73 -14.49
CA SER A 123 19.88 9.46 -15.74
C SER A 123 20.07 8.52 -16.93
N ARG A 124 19.85 9.03 -18.14
CA ARG A 124 20.16 8.36 -19.40
C ARG A 124 20.78 9.34 -20.37
N ALA A 125 21.99 9.04 -20.86
CA ALA A 125 22.74 9.90 -21.78
C ALA A 125 22.83 11.37 -21.29
N GLY A 126 23.01 11.58 -19.98
CA GLY A 126 23.10 12.89 -19.35
C GLY A 126 21.75 13.57 -19.05
N ALA A 127 20.62 13.02 -19.54
CA ALA A 127 19.29 13.52 -19.21
C ALA A 127 18.76 12.88 -17.92
N SER A 128 18.19 13.68 -17.03
CA SER A 128 17.61 13.23 -15.77
C SER A 128 16.34 12.41 -16.01
N ILE A 129 16.19 11.30 -15.29
CA ILE A 129 14.96 10.48 -15.18
C ILE A 129 14.48 10.60 -13.74
N ARG A 130 13.23 11.02 -13.52
CA ARG A 130 12.72 11.19 -12.15
C ARG A 130 12.76 9.90 -11.35
N SER A 131 13.24 9.99 -10.12
CA SER A 131 13.37 8.90 -9.15
C SER A 131 12.83 9.32 -7.78
N HIS A 132 12.85 8.41 -6.80
CA HIS A 132 12.34 8.63 -5.44
C HIS A 132 10.81 8.73 -5.34
N PHE A 133 10.08 8.06 -6.23
CA PHE A 133 8.64 7.88 -6.03
C PHE A 133 8.40 7.13 -4.72
N PHE A 134 7.66 7.74 -3.77
CA PHE A 134 7.55 7.29 -2.38
C PHE A 134 8.91 7.07 -1.70
N GLY A 135 9.86 7.96 -1.95
CA GLY A 135 11.22 7.85 -1.41
C GLY A 135 12.03 6.67 -1.95
N GLN A 136 11.59 5.96 -2.99
CA GLN A 136 12.22 4.71 -3.43
C GLN A 136 12.34 4.50 -4.96
N SER A 137 11.28 4.54 -5.76
CA SER A 137 11.29 4.16 -7.20
C SER A 137 11.79 2.72 -7.42
N SER A 138 11.13 1.74 -6.83
CA SER A 138 11.59 0.34 -6.75
C SER A 138 11.41 -0.47 -8.04
N PHE A 139 10.87 0.08 -9.12
CA PHE A 139 10.83 -0.63 -10.41
C PHE A 139 12.18 -0.55 -11.14
N ALA A 140 13.24 -0.93 -10.45
CA ALA A 140 14.61 -0.98 -10.94
C ALA A 140 15.41 -2.08 -10.24
N THR A 141 16.46 -2.60 -10.87
CA THR A 141 17.34 -3.61 -10.25
C THR A 141 18.05 -3.09 -9.00
N HIS A 142 18.32 -1.77 -8.97
CA HIS A 142 18.87 -1.07 -7.82
C HIS A 142 18.17 0.28 -7.70
N ALA A 143 17.89 0.68 -6.48
CA ALA A 143 17.30 1.98 -6.18
C ALA A 143 18.12 2.72 -5.11
N VAL A 144 18.32 4.01 -5.33
CA VAL A 144 18.71 4.92 -4.27
C VAL A 144 17.44 5.38 -3.58
N VAL A 145 17.31 5.08 -2.30
CA VAL A 145 16.08 5.30 -1.54
C VAL A 145 16.36 6.22 -0.33
N ALA A 146 15.35 6.96 0.09
CA ALA A 146 15.43 7.70 1.35
C ALA A 146 15.71 6.72 2.50
N GLY A 147 16.66 7.03 3.36
CA GLY A 147 17.02 6.15 4.47
C GLY A 147 15.82 5.78 5.34
N ARG A 148 14.92 6.73 5.59
CA ARG A 148 13.72 6.52 6.40
C ARG A 148 12.70 5.56 5.78
N SER A 149 12.72 5.40 4.45
CA SER A 149 11.89 4.42 3.74
C SER A 149 12.37 2.99 3.95
N ALA A 150 13.62 2.76 4.37
CA ALA A 150 14.21 1.45 4.54
C ALA A 150 13.94 0.90 5.95
N ILE A 151 13.18 -0.19 6.03
CA ILE A 151 12.81 -0.87 7.28
C ILE A 151 13.64 -2.15 7.39
N PRO A 152 14.56 -2.24 8.37
CA PRO A 152 15.36 -3.44 8.53
C PRO A 152 14.53 -4.64 8.97
N VAL A 153 14.78 -5.79 8.33
CA VAL A 153 14.12 -7.04 8.69
C VAL A 153 15.15 -8.14 8.93
N SER A 154 14.76 -9.20 9.62
CA SER A 154 15.63 -10.33 9.94
C SER A 154 15.95 -11.17 8.69
N ASP A 155 17.10 -11.84 8.67
CA ASP A 155 17.62 -12.58 7.51
C ASP A 155 16.74 -13.75 7.08
N ASP A 156 15.92 -14.29 7.98
CA ASP A 156 14.97 -15.37 7.71
C ASP A 156 13.69 -14.91 6.99
N ILE A 157 13.51 -13.61 6.78
CA ILE A 157 12.35 -13.07 6.03
C ILE A 157 12.52 -13.32 4.53
N PRO A 158 11.57 -14.01 3.88
CA PRO A 158 11.54 -14.21 2.43
C PRO A 158 10.96 -12.96 1.75
N LEU A 159 11.83 -12.06 1.28
CA LEU A 159 11.45 -10.75 0.74
C LEU A 159 10.50 -10.84 -0.45
N GLU A 160 10.63 -11.90 -1.26
CA GLU A 160 9.80 -12.17 -2.43
C GLU A 160 8.31 -12.39 -2.09
N TRP A 161 8.01 -12.83 -0.87
CA TRP A 161 6.64 -13.10 -0.43
C TRP A 161 6.03 -11.97 0.40
N VAL A 162 6.85 -11.27 1.16
CA VAL A 162 6.34 -10.28 2.12
C VAL A 162 6.85 -8.86 1.87
N GLY A 163 7.65 -8.65 0.81
CA GLY A 163 8.24 -7.36 0.48
C GLY A 163 7.20 -6.25 0.26
N SER A 164 6.01 -6.59 -0.25
CA SER A 164 4.91 -5.64 -0.43
C SER A 164 4.22 -5.20 0.87
N MET A 165 4.75 -5.59 2.03
CA MET A 165 4.17 -5.25 3.34
C MET A 165 4.26 -3.75 3.68
N GLY A 166 5.10 -3.01 2.96
CA GLY A 166 5.34 -1.58 3.20
C GLY A 166 4.28 -0.60 2.68
N CYS A 167 3.23 -1.06 1.95
CA CYS A 167 2.18 -0.19 1.40
C CYS A 167 0.78 -0.79 1.61
N GLY A 168 0.24 -1.52 0.62
CA GLY A 168 -1.16 -1.94 0.64
C GLY A 168 -1.54 -2.83 1.83
N PHE A 169 -0.67 -3.74 2.22
CA PHE A 169 -0.90 -4.60 3.39
C PHE A 169 -0.81 -3.81 4.70
N LEU A 170 0.13 -2.87 4.79
CA LEU A 170 0.24 -1.94 5.91
C LEU A 170 -1.01 -1.06 6.02
N THR A 171 -1.47 -0.51 4.88
CA THR A 171 -2.67 0.33 4.81
C THR A 171 -3.91 -0.40 5.31
N GLY A 172 -4.16 -1.61 4.83
CA GLY A 172 -5.35 -2.39 5.22
C GLY A 172 -5.33 -2.80 6.68
N ALA A 173 -4.21 -3.32 7.17
CA ALA A 173 -4.06 -3.68 8.57
C ALA A 173 -4.11 -2.45 9.49
N GLY A 174 -3.42 -1.36 9.13
CA GLY A 174 -3.41 -0.11 9.87
C GLY A 174 -4.79 0.55 9.92
N ALA A 175 -5.58 0.48 8.85
CA ALA A 175 -6.97 0.95 8.85
C ALA A 175 -7.78 0.32 9.99
N VAL A 176 -7.61 -0.98 10.21
CA VAL A 176 -8.32 -1.73 11.26
C VAL A 176 -7.71 -1.47 12.64
N PHE A 177 -6.39 -1.63 12.78
CA PHE A 177 -5.73 -1.57 14.08
C PHE A 177 -5.59 -0.14 14.63
N ARG A 178 -5.40 0.87 13.76
CA ARG A 178 -4.93 2.21 14.14
C ARG A 178 -5.90 3.32 13.74
N SER A 179 -6.29 3.36 12.48
CA SER A 179 -7.14 4.45 11.99
C SER A 179 -8.54 4.38 12.59
N MET A 180 -9.24 3.28 12.38
CA MET A 180 -10.59 3.06 12.91
C MET A 180 -10.58 2.51 14.34
N LYS A 181 -9.44 1.95 14.82
CA LYS A 181 -9.29 1.35 16.16
C LYS A 181 -10.41 0.34 16.44
N VAL A 182 -10.57 -0.60 15.48
CA VAL A 182 -11.61 -1.62 15.53
C VAL A 182 -11.48 -2.43 16.83
N ARG A 183 -12.59 -2.61 17.52
CA ARG A 183 -12.60 -3.31 18.82
C ARG A 183 -12.88 -4.80 18.62
N ARG A 184 -12.32 -5.61 19.51
CA ARG A 184 -12.62 -7.04 19.59
C ARG A 184 -14.13 -7.25 19.69
N GLY A 185 -14.65 -8.25 18.99
CA GLY A 185 -16.07 -8.60 18.98
C GLY A 185 -16.95 -7.67 18.12
N SER A 186 -16.40 -6.61 17.52
CA SER A 186 -17.15 -5.71 16.62
C SER A 186 -17.53 -6.40 15.31
N LYS A 187 -18.45 -5.78 14.59
CA LYS A 187 -18.87 -6.12 13.24
C LYS A 187 -18.23 -5.15 12.25
N ILE A 188 -17.54 -5.67 11.25
CA ILE A 188 -16.90 -4.85 10.21
C ILE A 188 -17.33 -5.30 8.82
N ALA A 189 -17.58 -4.36 7.90
CA ALA A 189 -17.80 -4.61 6.50
C ALA A 189 -16.70 -3.96 5.66
N VAL A 190 -16.07 -4.73 4.77
CA VAL A 190 -14.96 -4.30 3.92
C VAL A 190 -15.41 -4.30 2.46
N PHE A 191 -15.41 -3.13 1.83
CA PHE A 191 -15.79 -2.90 0.44
C PHE A 191 -14.55 -2.86 -0.44
N GLY A 192 -14.46 -3.83 -1.35
CA GLY A 192 -13.30 -4.13 -2.17
C GLY A 192 -12.34 -5.11 -1.46
N THR A 193 -12.12 -6.27 -2.09
CA THR A 193 -11.25 -7.34 -1.57
C THR A 193 -9.95 -7.48 -2.38
N GLY A 194 -9.38 -6.35 -2.80
CA GLY A 194 -8.00 -6.26 -3.28
C GLY A 194 -6.99 -6.44 -2.14
N ALA A 195 -5.71 -6.17 -2.39
CA ALA A 195 -4.65 -6.35 -1.39
C ALA A 195 -4.92 -5.61 -0.06
N VAL A 196 -5.39 -4.36 -0.13
CA VAL A 196 -5.74 -3.54 1.04
C VAL A 196 -6.92 -4.15 1.81
N GLY A 197 -8.00 -4.53 1.09
CA GLY A 197 -9.19 -5.11 1.71
C GLY A 197 -8.93 -6.47 2.33
N MET A 198 -8.15 -7.33 1.67
CA MET A 198 -7.74 -8.63 2.24
C MET A 198 -6.91 -8.47 3.51
N ALA A 199 -5.99 -7.50 3.53
CA ALA A 199 -5.23 -7.16 4.73
C ALA A 199 -6.12 -6.66 5.87
N ALA A 200 -7.15 -5.84 5.55
CA ALA A 200 -8.13 -5.40 6.54
C ALA A 200 -8.98 -6.57 7.09
N ILE A 201 -9.40 -7.51 6.23
CA ILE A 201 -10.12 -8.73 6.64
C ILE A 201 -9.25 -9.58 7.57
N ALA A 202 -7.99 -9.83 7.18
CA ALA A 202 -7.06 -10.58 8.02
C ALA A 202 -6.80 -9.90 9.38
N ALA A 203 -6.66 -8.57 9.39
CA ALA A 203 -6.51 -7.79 10.61
C ALA A 203 -7.76 -7.85 11.51
N ALA A 204 -8.96 -7.80 10.93
CA ALA A 204 -10.21 -7.95 11.67
C ALA A 204 -10.34 -9.35 12.29
N LYS A 205 -9.89 -10.40 11.58
CA LYS A 205 -9.78 -11.75 12.12
C LYS A 205 -8.80 -11.83 13.31
N VAL A 206 -7.63 -11.17 13.20
CA VAL A 206 -6.65 -11.09 14.30
C VAL A 206 -7.25 -10.47 15.56
N LEU A 207 -8.17 -9.50 15.41
CA LEU A 207 -8.89 -8.85 16.51
C LEU A 207 -10.09 -9.65 17.03
N ASP A 208 -10.37 -10.84 16.50
CA ASP A 208 -11.57 -11.62 16.84
C ASP A 208 -12.87 -10.79 16.66
N CYS A 209 -13.01 -10.07 15.53
CA CYS A 209 -14.27 -9.46 15.18
C CYS A 209 -15.36 -10.53 15.09
N SER A 210 -16.55 -10.26 15.66
CA SER A 210 -17.65 -11.22 15.71
C SER A 210 -18.26 -11.46 14.33
N GLN A 211 -18.15 -10.48 13.43
CA GLN A 211 -18.62 -10.57 12.06
C GLN A 211 -17.71 -9.76 11.13
N ILE A 212 -17.31 -10.37 10.03
CA ILE A 212 -16.45 -9.76 9.01
C ILE A 212 -17.13 -9.99 7.67
N VAL A 213 -17.77 -8.95 7.13
CA VAL A 213 -18.49 -9.02 5.86
C VAL A 213 -17.59 -8.49 4.75
N ALA A 214 -17.26 -9.33 3.77
CA ALA A 214 -16.50 -8.93 2.60
C ALA A 214 -17.42 -8.63 1.41
N ILE A 215 -17.20 -7.52 0.73
CA ILE A 215 -17.99 -7.09 -0.43
C ILE A 215 -17.06 -6.86 -1.62
N ASP A 216 -17.32 -7.55 -2.72
CA ASP A 216 -16.58 -7.36 -4.00
C ASP A 216 -17.49 -7.73 -5.17
N ILE A 217 -17.12 -7.29 -6.37
CA ILE A 217 -17.82 -7.62 -7.61
C ILE A 217 -17.26 -8.89 -8.28
N ALA A 218 -16.09 -9.38 -7.83
CA ALA A 218 -15.43 -10.56 -8.37
C ALA A 218 -15.67 -11.78 -7.46
N PRO A 219 -16.44 -12.79 -7.89
CA PRO A 219 -16.74 -13.96 -7.07
C PRO A 219 -15.48 -14.70 -6.58
N SER A 220 -14.44 -14.82 -7.42
CA SER A 220 -13.17 -15.43 -7.05
C SER A 220 -12.49 -14.75 -5.88
N ARG A 221 -12.58 -13.44 -5.78
CA ARG A 221 -12.04 -12.67 -4.65
C ARG A 221 -12.84 -12.86 -3.37
N LEU A 222 -14.15 -13.05 -3.48
CA LEU A 222 -15.00 -13.35 -2.33
C LEU A 222 -14.66 -14.71 -1.71
N GLU A 223 -14.31 -15.71 -2.52
CA GLU A 223 -13.83 -17.02 -2.00
C GLU A 223 -12.51 -16.86 -1.24
N VAL A 224 -11.54 -16.13 -1.79
CA VAL A 224 -10.30 -15.82 -1.09
C VAL A 224 -10.56 -15.06 0.23
N ALA A 225 -11.53 -14.12 0.23
CA ALA A 225 -11.88 -13.37 1.43
C ALA A 225 -12.39 -14.29 2.57
N ARG A 226 -13.13 -15.36 2.26
CA ARG A 226 -13.52 -16.38 3.25
C ARG A 226 -12.31 -17.07 3.89
N GLU A 227 -11.32 -17.44 3.08
CA GLU A 227 -10.09 -18.04 3.58
C GLU A 227 -9.31 -17.09 4.49
N PHE A 228 -9.37 -15.79 4.20
CA PHE A 228 -8.73 -14.74 5.00
C PHE A 228 -9.48 -14.40 6.29
N GLY A 229 -10.72 -14.85 6.42
CA GLY A 229 -11.48 -14.73 7.66
C GLY A 229 -12.80 -13.99 7.56
N ALA A 230 -13.27 -13.67 6.34
CA ALA A 230 -14.63 -13.16 6.18
C ALA A 230 -15.65 -14.22 6.64
N THR A 231 -16.55 -13.83 7.52
CA THR A 231 -17.66 -14.69 7.99
C THR A 231 -18.78 -14.75 6.97
N ASP A 232 -18.97 -13.65 6.25
CA ASP A 232 -19.99 -13.46 5.24
C ASP A 232 -19.39 -12.78 4.01
N VAL A 233 -19.94 -13.05 2.84
CA VAL A 233 -19.56 -12.36 1.60
C VAL A 233 -20.80 -11.92 0.85
N LEU A 234 -20.74 -10.75 0.22
CA LEU A 234 -21.82 -10.17 -0.56
C LEU A 234 -21.31 -9.69 -1.94
N ASP A 235 -22.14 -9.90 -2.95
CA ASP A 235 -21.87 -9.36 -4.29
C ASP A 235 -22.09 -7.84 -4.29
N GLY A 236 -21.06 -7.09 -4.69
CA GLY A 236 -21.13 -5.62 -4.80
C GLY A 236 -22.10 -5.11 -5.86
N HIS A 237 -22.53 -5.96 -6.82
CA HIS A 237 -23.55 -5.63 -7.81
C HIS A 237 -24.98 -5.87 -7.33
N ASP A 238 -25.17 -6.47 -6.15
CA ASP A 238 -26.51 -6.77 -5.65
C ASP A 238 -27.29 -5.48 -5.33
N PRO A 239 -28.43 -5.21 -5.99
CA PRO A 239 -29.23 -4.01 -5.74
C PRO A 239 -29.77 -3.94 -4.29
N GLU A 240 -29.83 -5.09 -3.60
CA GLU A 240 -30.27 -5.22 -2.22
C GLU A 240 -29.10 -5.24 -1.22
N LEU A 241 -27.88 -4.89 -1.66
CA LEU A 241 -26.64 -4.98 -0.87
C LEU A 241 -26.79 -4.35 0.52
N ALA A 242 -27.24 -3.10 0.57
CA ALA A 242 -27.39 -2.39 1.84
C ALA A 242 -28.36 -3.10 2.79
N ARG A 243 -29.52 -3.56 2.28
CA ARG A 243 -30.52 -4.30 3.05
C ARG A 243 -29.97 -5.63 3.57
N LYS A 244 -29.27 -6.37 2.72
CA LYS A 244 -28.64 -7.65 3.09
C LYS A 244 -27.58 -7.45 4.15
N LEU A 245 -26.71 -6.44 4.01
CA LEU A 245 -25.67 -6.15 4.98
C LEU A 245 -26.27 -5.79 6.34
N VAL A 246 -27.26 -4.91 6.39
CA VAL A 246 -27.97 -4.55 7.62
C VAL A 246 -28.67 -5.77 8.22
N SER A 247 -29.29 -6.63 7.43
CA SER A 247 -29.93 -7.86 7.90
C SER A 247 -28.93 -8.84 8.52
N ILE A 248 -27.77 -9.06 7.88
CA ILE A 248 -26.70 -9.93 8.37
C ILE A 248 -26.13 -9.38 9.69
N THR A 249 -25.89 -8.08 9.76
CA THR A 249 -25.30 -7.43 10.93
C THR A 249 -26.32 -7.11 12.02
N GLY A 250 -27.61 -7.23 11.74
CA GLY A 250 -28.74 -7.00 12.67
C GLY A 250 -29.11 -5.54 12.87
N ALA A 251 -28.15 -4.62 12.99
CA ALA A 251 -28.42 -3.18 13.19
C ALA A 251 -27.44 -2.28 12.41
N GLY A 252 -26.73 -2.83 11.46
CA GLY A 252 -25.61 -2.22 10.74
C GLY A 252 -24.26 -2.67 11.29
N ALA A 253 -23.19 -2.34 10.56
CA ALA A 253 -21.81 -2.63 10.95
C ALA A 253 -21.27 -1.54 11.89
N ASP A 254 -20.51 -1.92 12.92
CA ASP A 254 -19.82 -0.95 13.78
C ASP A 254 -18.75 -0.18 13.01
N TYR A 255 -18.16 -0.85 12.01
CA TYR A 255 -17.15 -0.30 11.12
C TYR A 255 -17.43 -0.69 9.68
N THR A 256 -17.25 0.27 8.76
CA THR A 256 -17.21 0.00 7.33
C THR A 256 -15.92 0.57 6.76
N PHE A 257 -15.26 -0.17 5.87
CA PHE A 257 -14.01 0.26 5.25
C PHE A 257 -14.10 0.13 3.73
N ASP A 258 -13.95 1.26 3.03
CA ASP A 258 -13.93 1.30 1.57
C ASP A 258 -12.51 1.39 1.02
N THR A 259 -12.18 0.47 0.14
CA THR A 259 -10.92 0.44 -0.62
C THR A 259 -11.11 0.69 -2.11
N THR A 260 -12.35 0.89 -2.56
CA THR A 260 -12.69 1.06 -3.98
C THR A 260 -12.58 2.49 -4.46
N GLY A 261 -12.84 3.46 -3.56
CA GLY A 261 -12.91 4.88 -3.88
C GLY A 261 -14.09 5.26 -4.78
N VAL A 262 -15.05 4.35 -5.00
CA VAL A 262 -16.23 4.59 -5.84
C VAL A 262 -17.29 5.34 -5.03
N PRO A 263 -17.75 6.55 -5.47
CA PRO A 263 -18.67 7.38 -4.69
C PRO A 263 -19.96 6.68 -4.27
N SER A 264 -20.58 5.90 -5.15
CA SER A 264 -21.79 5.14 -4.83
C SER A 264 -21.57 4.06 -3.77
N VAL A 265 -20.39 3.39 -3.78
CA VAL A 265 -20.00 2.40 -2.77
C VAL A 265 -19.80 3.07 -1.42
N MET A 266 -19.15 4.24 -1.38
CA MET A 266 -18.98 5.01 -0.14
C MET A 266 -20.34 5.38 0.48
N GLY A 267 -21.32 5.78 -0.34
CA GLY A 267 -22.70 6.05 0.11
C GLY A 267 -23.30 4.83 0.80
N VAL A 268 -23.27 3.67 0.16
CA VAL A 268 -23.75 2.40 0.72
C VAL A 268 -23.02 2.06 2.02
N ALA A 269 -21.70 2.20 2.05
CA ALA A 269 -20.89 1.90 3.23
C ALA A 269 -21.29 2.76 4.45
N ILE A 270 -21.60 4.05 4.24
CA ILE A 270 -22.07 4.97 5.29
C ILE A 270 -23.48 4.60 5.74
N ASP A 271 -24.40 4.31 4.82
CA ASP A 271 -25.79 3.97 5.13
C ASP A 271 -25.93 2.65 5.91
N CYS A 272 -24.99 1.73 5.72
CA CYS A 272 -24.91 0.44 6.41
C CYS A 272 -24.29 0.50 7.81
N LEU A 273 -23.84 1.66 8.29
CA LEU A 273 -23.28 1.79 9.64
C LEU A 273 -24.35 1.62 10.73
N ALA A 274 -23.95 1.00 11.82
CA ALA A 274 -24.68 1.06 13.08
C ALA A 274 -24.68 2.49 13.66
N ILE A 275 -25.49 2.74 14.69
CA ILE A 275 -25.41 3.98 15.47
C ILE A 275 -24.00 4.08 16.09
N LEU A 276 -23.38 5.26 16.04
CA LEU A 276 -22.00 5.53 16.47
C LEU A 276 -20.94 4.76 15.67
N GLY A 277 -21.30 4.24 14.49
CA GLY A 277 -20.37 3.51 13.64
C GLY A 277 -19.31 4.41 12.98
N THR A 278 -18.22 3.81 12.51
CA THR A 278 -17.13 4.51 11.84
C THR A 278 -16.97 4.00 10.41
N PHE A 279 -17.02 4.92 9.44
CA PHE A 279 -16.65 4.69 8.06
C PHE A 279 -15.21 5.13 7.83
N GLY A 280 -14.35 4.22 7.36
CA GLY A 280 -13.00 4.52 6.89
C GLY A 280 -12.90 4.39 5.38
N HIS A 281 -12.04 5.19 4.72
CA HIS A 281 -11.73 5.02 3.30
C HIS A 281 -10.25 5.36 3.03
N CYS A 282 -9.62 4.63 2.12
CA CYS A 282 -8.22 4.85 1.72
C CYS A 282 -8.06 5.19 0.23
N ALA A 283 -9.14 5.29 -0.50
CA ALA A 283 -9.15 5.66 -1.91
C ALA A 283 -10.27 6.66 -2.18
N ALA A 284 -10.09 7.51 -3.20
CA ALA A 284 -11.11 8.41 -3.71
C ALA A 284 -10.88 8.56 -5.22
N ARG A 285 -11.90 8.27 -6.02
CA ARG A 285 -11.85 8.43 -7.48
C ARG A 285 -12.51 9.72 -7.94
N ASP A 286 -13.50 10.19 -7.18
CA ASP A 286 -14.28 11.39 -7.47
C ASP A 286 -14.96 11.91 -6.20
N ASN A 287 -15.70 13.03 -6.29
CA ASN A 287 -16.47 13.57 -5.19
C ASN A 287 -17.58 12.60 -4.78
N ALA A 288 -17.63 12.25 -3.51
CA ALA A 288 -18.70 11.47 -2.91
C ALA A 288 -19.68 12.40 -2.19
N SER A 289 -20.98 12.12 -2.33
CA SER A 289 -22.04 12.78 -1.57
C SER A 289 -22.77 11.78 -0.69
N PHE A 290 -23.17 12.19 0.50
CA PHE A 290 -23.95 11.40 1.43
C PHE A 290 -24.98 12.27 2.15
N SER A 291 -26.04 11.64 2.63
CA SER A 291 -27.08 12.35 3.38
C SER A 291 -26.54 12.85 4.72
N PRO A 292 -26.69 14.14 5.07
CA PRO A 292 -26.39 14.61 6.41
C PRO A 292 -27.14 13.85 7.53
N LEU A 293 -28.32 13.29 7.23
CA LEU A 293 -29.10 12.49 8.17
C LEU A 293 -28.37 11.20 8.60
N SER A 294 -27.58 10.59 7.69
CA SER A 294 -26.76 9.43 8.05
C SER A 294 -25.75 9.77 9.14
N MET A 295 -25.25 11.02 9.18
CA MET A 295 -24.31 11.51 10.20
C MET A 295 -24.98 11.86 11.54
N MET A 296 -26.28 12.14 11.55
CA MET A 296 -27.01 12.42 12.80
C MET A 296 -27.14 11.20 13.72
N ARG A 297 -26.72 10.03 13.26
CA ARG A 297 -26.59 8.80 14.06
C ARG A 297 -25.31 8.78 14.91
N GLY A 298 -24.55 9.88 14.94
CA GLY A 298 -23.27 10.01 15.64
C GLY A 298 -22.11 9.28 14.92
N ASN A 299 -22.28 9.00 13.64
CA ASN A 299 -21.30 8.29 12.85
C ASN A 299 -20.06 9.15 12.58
N THR A 300 -18.91 8.52 12.41
CA THR A 300 -17.63 9.15 12.09
C THR A 300 -17.21 8.77 10.68
N ILE A 301 -16.70 9.75 9.90
CA ILE A 301 -16.02 9.52 8.62
C ILE A 301 -14.53 9.76 8.84
N ARG A 302 -13.69 8.85 8.34
CA ARG A 302 -12.23 8.92 8.48
C ARG A 302 -11.52 8.58 7.17
N GLY A 303 -10.71 9.53 6.68
CA GLY A 303 -9.70 9.26 5.65
C GLY A 303 -8.54 8.48 6.26
N VAL A 304 -8.03 7.51 5.52
CA VAL A 304 -6.93 6.63 5.93
C VAL A 304 -5.80 6.77 4.92
N VAL A 305 -4.63 7.21 5.38
CA VAL A 305 -3.41 7.32 4.58
C VAL A 305 -2.38 6.35 5.14
N GLU A 306 -1.93 5.39 4.33
CA GLU A 306 -0.94 4.37 4.72
C GLU A 306 -1.29 3.66 6.05
N GLY A 307 -2.59 3.52 6.34
CA GLY A 307 -3.10 2.89 7.55
C GLY A 307 -2.82 3.63 8.85
N ASP A 308 -2.57 4.95 8.81
CA ASP A 308 -2.10 5.76 9.95
C ASP A 308 -0.87 5.13 10.62
N SER A 309 0.00 4.54 9.82
CA SER A 309 1.09 3.70 10.30
C SER A 309 2.42 4.45 10.35
N ASP A 310 3.23 4.11 11.35
CA ASP A 310 4.68 4.32 11.34
C ASP A 310 5.32 3.03 10.81
N PRO A 311 5.85 3.00 9.58
CA PRO A 311 6.33 1.77 8.96
C PRO A 311 7.46 1.10 9.74
N GLN A 312 8.32 1.89 10.40
CA GLN A 312 9.45 1.37 11.19
C GLN A 312 8.98 0.53 12.39
N LEU A 313 7.79 0.80 12.91
CA LEU A 313 7.18 0.06 14.02
C LEU A 313 6.24 -1.05 13.51
N HIS A 314 5.42 -0.74 12.53
CA HIS A 314 4.27 -1.58 12.20
C HIS A 314 4.55 -2.66 11.16
N VAL A 315 5.53 -2.48 10.27
CA VAL A 315 5.97 -3.57 9.38
C VAL A 315 6.55 -4.74 10.17
N PRO A 316 7.44 -4.54 11.18
CA PRO A 316 7.87 -5.63 12.05
C PRO A 316 6.74 -6.32 12.82
N GLU A 317 5.72 -5.58 13.31
CA GLU A 317 4.54 -6.17 13.94
C GLU A 317 3.77 -7.09 12.99
N LEU A 318 3.52 -6.64 11.75
CA LEU A 318 2.82 -7.44 10.73
C LEU A 318 3.63 -8.68 10.32
N LEU A 319 4.95 -8.57 10.21
CA LEU A 319 5.84 -9.71 10.00
C LEU A 319 5.76 -10.72 11.15
N GLY A 320 5.63 -10.24 12.38
CA GLY A 320 5.38 -11.09 13.55
C GLY A 320 4.05 -11.87 13.45
N LEU A 321 2.97 -11.23 13.01
CA LEU A 321 1.69 -11.88 12.76
C LEU A 321 1.75 -12.86 11.58
N TRP A 322 2.49 -12.51 10.52
CA TRP A 322 2.72 -13.38 9.37
C TRP A 322 3.45 -14.66 9.79
N LYS A 323 4.56 -14.55 10.55
CA LYS A 323 5.30 -15.72 11.11
C LYS A 323 4.43 -16.63 11.96
N GLN A 324 3.42 -16.09 12.63
CA GLN A 324 2.44 -16.86 13.40
C GLN A 324 1.33 -17.48 12.55
N GLY A 325 1.32 -17.26 11.22
CA GLY A 325 0.26 -17.70 10.32
C GLY A 325 -1.07 -16.95 10.49
N ARG A 326 -1.08 -15.85 11.25
CA ARG A 326 -2.28 -15.05 11.54
C ARG A 326 -2.54 -13.94 10.52
N PHE A 327 -1.56 -13.63 9.68
CA PHE A 327 -1.64 -12.59 8.64
C PHE A 327 -1.05 -13.12 7.32
N PRO A 328 -1.73 -14.06 6.62
CA PRO A 328 -1.17 -14.88 5.55
C PRO A 328 -1.16 -14.16 4.19
N VAL A 329 -0.63 -12.94 4.10
CA VAL A 329 -0.65 -12.09 2.89
C VAL A 329 0.21 -12.63 1.75
N ASP A 330 1.19 -13.48 2.04
CA ASP A 330 1.98 -14.23 1.06
C ASP A 330 1.09 -15.06 0.12
N ARG A 331 -0.06 -15.56 0.58
CA ARG A 331 -1.03 -16.30 -0.23
C ARG A 331 -1.72 -15.47 -1.32
N LEU A 332 -1.61 -14.14 -1.27
CA LEU A 332 -2.14 -13.22 -2.28
C LEU A 332 -1.13 -12.92 -3.39
N VAL A 333 0.14 -13.29 -3.17
CA VAL A 333 1.25 -12.96 -4.05
C VAL A 333 1.32 -13.89 -5.25
N ARG A 334 1.49 -13.30 -6.43
CA ARG A 334 1.87 -14.00 -7.66
C ARG A 334 3.15 -13.37 -8.22
N HIS A 335 4.16 -14.20 -8.43
CA HIS A 335 5.47 -13.76 -8.91
C HIS A 335 5.50 -13.62 -10.43
N TYR A 336 6.21 -12.60 -10.88
CA TYR A 336 6.54 -12.35 -12.28
C TYR A 336 8.03 -11.96 -12.39
N PRO A 337 8.74 -12.40 -13.44
CA PRO A 337 10.04 -11.82 -13.76
C PRO A 337 9.91 -10.30 -13.97
N PHE A 338 10.90 -9.51 -13.56
CA PHE A 338 10.89 -8.06 -13.76
C PHE A 338 10.61 -7.65 -15.21
N ALA A 339 11.18 -8.40 -16.18
CA ALA A 339 10.93 -8.18 -17.60
C ALA A 339 9.45 -8.28 -18.02
N LYS A 340 8.62 -8.90 -17.19
CA LYS A 340 7.17 -9.12 -17.43
C LYS A 340 6.27 -8.08 -16.74
N ILE A 341 6.79 -6.91 -16.38
CA ILE A 341 6.03 -5.89 -15.64
C ILE A 341 4.69 -5.54 -16.31
N ASN A 342 4.64 -5.40 -17.64
CA ASN A 342 3.40 -5.07 -18.34
C ASN A 342 2.37 -6.20 -18.27
N GLU A 343 2.80 -7.47 -18.38
CA GLU A 343 1.93 -8.64 -18.19
C GLU A 343 1.36 -8.68 -16.77
N ALA A 344 2.20 -8.45 -15.76
CA ALA A 344 1.79 -8.39 -14.36
C ALA A 344 0.74 -7.28 -14.10
N VAL A 345 0.92 -6.13 -14.74
CA VAL A 345 -0.04 -5.01 -14.67
C VAL A 345 -1.37 -5.36 -15.34
N GLU A 346 -1.33 -5.97 -16.52
CA GLU A 346 -2.54 -6.40 -17.23
C GLU A 346 -3.34 -7.42 -16.41
N ASP A 347 -2.68 -8.42 -15.80
CA ASP A 347 -3.31 -9.41 -14.93
C ASP A 347 -3.94 -8.75 -13.69
N ALA A 348 -3.26 -7.76 -13.10
CA ALA A 348 -3.80 -6.98 -11.97
C ALA A 348 -5.04 -6.17 -12.35
N VAL A 349 -5.01 -5.51 -13.52
CA VAL A 349 -6.13 -4.69 -14.04
C VAL A 349 -7.34 -5.55 -14.37
N ARG A 350 -7.13 -6.74 -14.97
CA ARG A 350 -8.21 -7.71 -15.22
C ARG A 350 -8.77 -8.33 -13.93
N GLY A 351 -8.05 -8.22 -12.82
CA GLY A 351 -8.45 -8.80 -11.55
C GLY A 351 -8.04 -10.27 -11.35
N ASP A 352 -7.23 -10.81 -12.25
CA ASP A 352 -6.75 -12.21 -12.23
C ASP A 352 -5.74 -12.45 -11.09
N VAL A 353 -5.13 -11.37 -10.58
CA VAL A 353 -4.14 -11.40 -9.50
C VAL A 353 -4.43 -10.29 -8.48
N ILE A 354 -4.34 -10.62 -7.20
CA ILE A 354 -4.55 -9.65 -6.11
C ILE A 354 -3.28 -8.85 -5.85
N LYS A 355 -2.13 -9.51 -5.74
CA LYS A 355 -0.83 -8.88 -5.50
C LYS A 355 0.24 -9.42 -6.46
N PRO A 356 0.44 -8.79 -7.62
CA PRO A 356 1.58 -9.13 -8.46
C PRO A 356 2.87 -8.59 -7.84
N VAL A 357 3.91 -9.41 -7.85
CA VAL A 357 5.24 -9.10 -7.34
C VAL A 357 6.28 -9.41 -8.40
N LEU A 358 7.06 -8.42 -8.77
CA LEU A 358 8.17 -8.54 -9.70
C LEU A 358 9.41 -9.06 -8.95
N LEU A 359 10.06 -10.06 -9.51
CA LEU A 359 11.32 -10.61 -9.02
C LEU A 359 12.49 -10.15 -9.89
N PHE A 360 13.58 -9.81 -9.23
CA PHE A 360 14.85 -9.46 -9.87
C PHE A 360 15.82 -10.64 -9.75
N ASP A 361 16.51 -10.94 -10.85
CA ASP A 361 17.55 -11.98 -10.94
C ASP A 361 18.83 -11.57 -10.20
#